data_485113140ca8ff9565fb81e05dec423c
#
_entry.id   485113140ca8ff9565fb81e05dec423c
#
_cell.length_a   1.000
_cell.length_b   1.000
_cell.length_c   1.000
_cell.angle_alpha   90.00
_cell.angle_beta   90.00
_cell.angle_gamma   90.00
#
_symmetry.space_group_name_H-M   'P 1'
#
loop_
_entity.id
_entity.type
_entity.pdbx_description
1 polymer ?
#
loop_
_entity_poly.entity_id
_entity_poly.type
_entity_poly.pdbx_seq_one_letter_code
_entity_poly.pdbx_strand_id
1 'polypeptide(L)'
;MTDAKDATTTASDPRRRPRVAVVATPFGFGPASKAYSIGEVLRTHWGVDVQYYGTDSARDFFSAQPDVRPLAPEAVGGTGAIDAVLNVLAPDLIRSSEEAARTYYVDSLGFMWQPSDIPDGSLLTRVHRYFAQDVFGSVDHLTALGITGVTPVSGIVAETAPTGISPGPRSVRRLLVQLGGLSNPAGRSSGEVYLALAAGLLTALRHDPYELSIAMNRAGGTFSLGSLGQARQLSGRDFHRELVTCAGVLSSPGMTTLIEVSRAKCPYVPLPPQNWSQVLISRHMARHSRLGIWDFLIGPYATVDARAPEAQKAAQVGEINQSLAGDTGYTTAYVDLARTALAEARVPDVGAPFDGAHVVAASIADDLIKGTSRCGRGSRTELKDHGTPTGEL
;
A
#
# COMPACT_ATOMS: atom_id res chain seq x y z
N MET A 1 9.95 -35.06 42.78
CA MET A 1 9.92 -35.51 41.38
C MET A 1 9.37 -34.35 40.59
N THR A 2 10.25 -33.54 40.03
CA THR A 2 9.93 -32.35 39.23
C THR A 2 10.32 -32.66 37.80
N ASP A 3 9.31 -32.88 36.96
CA ASP A 3 9.50 -33.08 35.52
C ASP A 3 10.00 -31.79 34.86
N ALA A 4 11.26 -31.81 34.44
CA ALA A 4 11.82 -30.80 33.54
C ALA A 4 11.24 -31.06 32.14
N LYS A 5 10.35 -30.17 31.68
CA LYS A 5 9.93 -30.16 30.29
C LYS A 5 11.13 -29.68 29.43
N ASP A 6 11.69 -30.65 28.70
CA ASP A 6 12.63 -30.41 27.62
C ASP A 6 12.01 -29.45 26.59
N ALA A 7 12.49 -28.20 26.57
CA ALA A 7 12.26 -27.28 25.48
C ALA A 7 13.16 -27.70 24.31
N THR A 8 12.66 -28.60 23.46
CA THR A 8 13.30 -28.96 22.20
C THR A 8 13.32 -27.73 21.29
N THR A 9 14.42 -27.00 21.32
CA THR A 9 14.76 -26.01 20.31
C THR A 9 14.94 -26.74 18.99
N THR A 10 13.93 -26.76 18.14
CA THR A 10 14.02 -27.33 16.80
C THR A 10 15.04 -26.53 15.99
N ALA A 11 16.25 -27.09 15.84
CA ALA A 11 17.24 -26.57 14.92
C ALA A 11 16.62 -26.49 13.52
N SER A 12 16.62 -25.31 12.91
CA SER A 12 16.10 -25.10 11.56
C SER A 12 16.91 -25.94 10.56
N ASP A 13 16.24 -26.74 9.73
CA ASP A 13 16.87 -27.45 8.62
C ASP A 13 17.55 -26.41 7.69
N PRO A 14 18.88 -26.46 7.50
CA PRO A 14 19.60 -25.48 6.67
C PRO A 14 19.20 -25.52 5.19
N ARG A 15 18.37 -26.47 4.79
CA ARG A 15 17.81 -26.57 3.42
C ARG A 15 16.41 -25.96 3.29
N ARG A 16 15.80 -25.56 4.39
CA ARG A 16 14.46 -24.95 4.38
C ARG A 16 14.52 -23.53 3.79
N ARG A 17 13.68 -23.24 2.80
CA ARG A 17 13.53 -21.87 2.31
C ARG A 17 13.00 -20.97 3.43
N PRO A 18 13.56 -19.77 3.57
CA PRO A 18 12.99 -18.79 4.51
C PRO A 18 11.52 -18.52 4.18
N ARG A 19 10.69 -18.41 5.22
CA ARG A 19 9.27 -18.11 5.08
C ARG A 19 8.95 -16.73 5.62
N VAL A 20 8.29 -15.90 4.79
CA VAL A 20 7.85 -14.57 5.13
C VAL A 20 6.33 -14.50 5.13
N ALA A 21 5.77 -14.08 6.28
CA ALA A 21 4.37 -13.71 6.36
C ALA A 21 4.20 -12.28 5.84
N VAL A 22 3.29 -12.08 4.90
CA VAL A 22 2.99 -10.76 4.33
C VAL A 22 1.61 -10.33 4.77
N VAL A 23 1.54 -9.23 5.53
CA VAL A 23 0.30 -8.66 6.04
C VAL A 23 0.14 -7.22 5.56
N ALA A 24 -1.10 -6.81 5.29
CA ALA A 24 -1.43 -5.44 4.90
C ALA A 24 -2.70 -4.97 5.59
N THR A 25 -2.76 -3.68 5.92
CA THR A 25 -4.01 -3.08 6.41
C THR A 25 -5.10 -3.17 5.34
N PRO A 26 -6.36 -3.45 5.71
CA PRO A 26 -7.49 -3.52 4.77
C PRO A 26 -8.02 -2.12 4.40
N PHE A 27 -7.13 -1.18 4.15
CA PHE A 27 -7.46 0.20 3.78
C PHE A 27 -7.31 0.40 2.28
N GLY A 28 -8.35 0.09 1.54
CA GLY A 28 -8.31 0.08 0.07
C GLY A 28 -7.36 -0.99 -0.49
N PHE A 29 -6.95 -0.81 -1.74
CA PHE A 29 -6.02 -1.74 -2.40
C PHE A 29 -4.54 -1.32 -2.31
N GLY A 30 -4.28 -0.07 -1.92
CA GLY A 30 -2.92 0.47 -1.93
C GLY A 30 -1.92 -0.32 -1.09
N PRO A 31 -2.18 -0.55 0.21
CA PRO A 31 -1.30 -1.34 1.07
C PRO A 31 -1.10 -2.77 0.58
N ALA A 32 -2.19 -3.45 0.17
CA ALA A 32 -2.14 -4.81 -0.34
C ALA A 32 -1.34 -4.92 -1.66
N SER A 33 -1.48 -3.94 -2.55
CA SER A 33 -0.70 -3.88 -3.80
C SER A 33 0.80 -3.74 -3.52
N LYS A 34 1.20 -2.89 -2.57
CA LYS A 34 2.60 -2.75 -2.16
C LYS A 34 3.14 -4.02 -1.51
N ALA A 35 2.37 -4.60 -0.60
CA ALA A 35 2.71 -5.85 0.07
C ALA A 35 2.91 -6.98 -0.94
N TYR A 36 2.02 -7.10 -1.92
CA TYR A 36 2.13 -8.05 -3.01
C TYR A 36 3.36 -7.79 -3.87
N SER A 37 3.63 -6.53 -4.24
CA SER A 37 4.78 -6.17 -5.07
C SER A 37 6.11 -6.58 -4.42
N ILE A 38 6.27 -6.33 -3.12
CA ILE A 38 7.46 -6.74 -2.37
C ILE A 38 7.53 -8.26 -2.25
N GLY A 39 6.40 -8.91 -1.93
CA GLY A 39 6.32 -10.36 -1.79
C GLY A 39 6.66 -11.10 -3.09
N GLU A 40 6.23 -10.58 -4.24
CA GLU A 40 6.59 -11.15 -5.55
C GLU A 40 8.08 -11.02 -5.85
N VAL A 41 8.71 -9.92 -5.52
CA VAL A 41 10.17 -9.78 -5.65
C VAL A 41 10.89 -10.78 -4.74
N LEU A 42 10.46 -10.93 -3.48
CA LEU A 42 11.01 -11.95 -2.56
C LEU A 42 10.89 -13.36 -3.14
N ARG A 43 9.72 -13.70 -3.68
CA ARG A 43 9.44 -15.02 -4.25
C ARG A 43 10.25 -15.28 -5.52
N THR A 44 10.28 -14.32 -6.44
CA THR A 44 10.83 -14.52 -7.79
C THR A 44 12.33 -14.34 -7.86
N HIS A 45 12.89 -13.38 -7.12
CA HIS A 45 14.31 -13.06 -7.19
C HIS A 45 15.13 -13.72 -6.07
N TRP A 46 14.50 -14.02 -4.92
CA TRP A 46 15.19 -14.53 -3.75
C TRP A 46 14.77 -15.94 -3.33
N GLY A 47 13.76 -16.52 -3.99
CA GLY A 47 13.28 -17.87 -3.70
C GLY A 47 12.68 -18.04 -2.29
N VAL A 48 12.22 -16.95 -1.68
CA VAL A 48 11.56 -16.94 -0.37
C VAL A 48 10.16 -17.55 -0.48
N ASP A 49 9.76 -18.36 0.50
CA ASP A 49 8.38 -18.83 0.65
C ASP A 49 7.53 -17.70 1.23
N VAL A 50 6.58 -17.19 0.44
CA VAL A 50 5.76 -16.02 0.80
C VAL A 50 4.33 -16.46 1.03
N GLN A 51 3.80 -16.16 2.23
CA GLN A 51 2.42 -16.43 2.60
C GLN A 51 1.69 -15.11 2.87
N TYR A 52 0.58 -14.89 2.17
CA TYR A 52 -0.22 -13.66 2.30
C TYR A 52 -1.34 -13.83 3.33
N TYR A 53 -1.54 -12.79 4.15
CA TYR A 53 -2.57 -12.70 5.18
C TYR A 53 -3.33 -11.39 5.04
N GLY A 54 -4.66 -11.43 5.16
CA GLY A 54 -5.46 -10.22 5.06
C GLY A 54 -6.94 -10.46 5.35
N THR A 55 -7.63 -9.37 5.68
CA THR A 55 -9.09 -9.28 5.78
C THR A 55 -9.62 -8.32 4.73
N ASP A 56 -10.90 -8.31 4.53
CA ASP A 56 -11.65 -7.33 3.71
C ASP A 56 -10.94 -7.01 2.37
N SER A 57 -10.67 -5.74 2.11
CA SER A 57 -10.06 -5.28 0.86
C SER A 57 -8.67 -5.88 0.60
N ALA A 58 -7.86 -6.13 1.65
CA ALA A 58 -6.56 -6.78 1.48
C ALA A 58 -6.73 -8.24 1.03
N ARG A 59 -7.66 -8.97 1.63
CA ARG A 59 -7.99 -10.34 1.22
C ARG A 59 -8.55 -10.38 -0.19
N ASP A 60 -9.45 -9.45 -0.54
CA ASP A 60 -10.02 -9.34 -1.89
C ASP A 60 -8.91 -9.11 -2.93
N PHE A 61 -7.98 -8.20 -2.65
CA PHE A 61 -6.86 -7.93 -3.53
C PHE A 61 -5.97 -9.17 -3.73
N PHE A 62 -5.56 -9.81 -2.64
CA PHE A 62 -4.70 -11.00 -2.70
C PHE A 62 -5.40 -12.15 -3.43
N SER A 63 -6.70 -12.36 -3.18
CA SER A 63 -7.49 -13.42 -3.84
C SER A 63 -7.65 -13.20 -5.36
N ALA A 64 -7.50 -11.97 -5.83
CA ALA A 64 -7.53 -11.66 -7.26
C ALA A 64 -6.20 -11.94 -7.97
N GLN A 65 -5.11 -12.20 -7.22
CA GLN A 65 -3.82 -12.52 -7.80
C GLN A 65 -3.74 -14.02 -8.15
N PRO A 66 -3.13 -14.37 -9.28
CA PRO A 66 -2.94 -15.77 -9.64
C PRO A 66 -2.08 -16.46 -8.56
N ASP A 67 -2.44 -17.69 -8.23
CA ASP A 67 -1.71 -18.57 -7.29
C ASP A 67 -1.61 -18.09 -5.83
N VAL A 68 -2.36 -17.05 -5.44
CA VAL A 68 -2.43 -16.55 -4.08
C VAL A 68 -3.70 -17.04 -3.38
N ARG A 69 -3.52 -17.68 -2.22
CA ARG A 69 -4.61 -18.06 -1.30
C ARG A 69 -4.38 -17.39 0.05
N PRO A 70 -4.97 -16.21 0.26
CA PRO A 70 -4.74 -15.48 1.50
C PRO A 70 -5.37 -16.16 2.70
N LEU A 71 -4.64 -16.15 3.82
CA LEU A 71 -5.11 -16.61 5.12
C LEU A 71 -5.64 -15.44 5.96
N ALA A 72 -6.32 -15.76 7.05
CA ALA A 72 -6.71 -14.76 8.04
C ALA A 72 -5.49 -14.33 8.88
N PRO A 73 -5.36 -13.06 9.29
CA PRO A 73 -4.20 -12.56 10.04
C PRO A 73 -3.95 -13.31 11.36
N GLU A 74 -5.00 -13.85 11.99
CA GLU A 74 -4.92 -14.63 13.22
C GLU A 74 -4.16 -15.95 13.02
N ALA A 75 -4.06 -16.42 11.78
CA ALA A 75 -3.32 -17.61 11.43
C ALA A 75 -1.81 -17.38 11.29
N VAL A 76 -1.32 -16.16 11.42
CA VAL A 76 0.12 -15.84 11.44
C VAL A 76 0.74 -16.58 12.64
N GLY A 77 1.74 -17.42 12.37
CA GLY A 77 2.38 -18.27 13.40
C GLY A 77 1.75 -19.65 13.61
N GLY A 78 0.52 -19.90 13.13
CA GLY A 78 -0.13 -21.23 13.23
C GLY A 78 0.23 -22.22 12.10
N THR A 79 0.77 -21.75 10.99
CA THR A 79 1.04 -22.53 9.77
C THR A 79 2.49 -23.00 9.62
N GLY A 80 3.25 -23.05 10.71
CA GLY A 80 4.66 -23.40 10.75
C GLY A 80 5.57 -22.21 11.09
N ALA A 81 6.87 -22.45 11.20
CA ALA A 81 7.82 -21.41 11.59
C ALA A 81 7.86 -20.29 10.54
N ILE A 82 7.54 -19.07 10.95
CA ILE A 82 7.70 -17.83 10.19
C ILE A 82 9.03 -17.21 10.57
N ASP A 83 9.88 -16.91 9.60
CA ASP A 83 11.21 -16.33 9.84
C ASP A 83 11.14 -14.80 9.93
N ALA A 84 10.23 -14.17 9.16
CA ALA A 84 10.01 -12.73 9.20
C ALA A 84 8.56 -12.37 8.85
N VAL A 85 8.16 -11.16 9.24
CA VAL A 85 6.86 -10.58 8.90
C VAL A 85 7.10 -9.32 8.09
N LEU A 86 6.58 -9.25 6.87
CA LEU A 86 6.45 -8.03 6.10
C LEU A 86 5.08 -7.42 6.41
N ASN A 87 5.07 -6.28 7.09
CA ASN A 87 3.86 -5.59 7.53
C ASN A 87 3.73 -4.25 6.80
N VAL A 88 2.65 -4.07 6.04
CA VAL A 88 2.39 -2.84 5.28
C VAL A 88 1.21 -2.10 5.89
N LEU A 89 1.50 -1.00 6.58
CA LEU A 89 0.52 -0.08 7.18
C LEU A 89 -0.46 -0.75 8.18
N ALA A 90 -0.07 -1.83 8.82
CA ALA A 90 -0.91 -2.55 9.78
C ALA A 90 -0.26 -2.60 11.20
N PRO A 91 0.02 -1.45 11.85
CA PRO A 91 0.73 -1.41 13.12
C PRO A 91 0.01 -2.18 14.23
N ASP A 92 -1.32 -2.24 14.22
CA ASP A 92 -2.13 -2.94 15.20
C ASP A 92 -1.96 -4.47 15.18
N LEU A 93 -1.37 -5.00 14.10
CA LEU A 93 -1.05 -6.42 13.99
C LEU A 93 0.30 -6.79 14.63
N ILE A 94 1.05 -5.81 15.13
CA ILE A 94 2.29 -6.03 15.89
C ILE A 94 1.93 -6.15 17.37
N ARG A 95 1.84 -7.39 17.88
CA ARG A 95 1.23 -7.66 19.20
C ARG A 95 2.25 -7.83 20.33
N SER A 96 3.52 -8.09 20.00
CA SER A 96 4.56 -8.35 20.98
C SER A 96 5.91 -7.83 20.54
N SER A 97 6.83 -7.65 21.49
CA SER A 97 8.22 -7.27 21.19
C SER A 97 8.95 -8.34 20.36
N GLU A 98 8.59 -9.61 20.50
CA GLU A 98 9.15 -10.69 19.69
C GLU A 98 8.68 -10.59 18.23
N GLU A 99 7.39 -10.31 18.00
CA GLU A 99 6.87 -10.03 16.66
C GLU A 99 7.50 -8.77 16.08
N ALA A 100 7.62 -7.69 16.84
CA ALA A 100 8.27 -6.45 16.41
C ALA A 100 9.71 -6.72 15.96
N ALA A 101 10.49 -7.51 16.71
CA ALA A 101 11.87 -7.84 16.38
C ALA A 101 12.03 -8.64 15.08
N ARG A 102 10.97 -9.24 14.55
CA ARG A 102 10.94 -9.96 13.26
C ARG A 102 10.14 -9.23 12.18
N THR A 103 9.63 -8.05 12.48
CA THR A 103 8.77 -7.30 11.58
C THR A 103 9.56 -6.28 10.77
N TYR A 104 9.42 -6.36 9.47
CA TYR A 104 9.78 -5.34 8.50
C TYR A 104 8.54 -4.50 8.21
N TYR A 105 8.50 -3.30 8.75
CA TYR A 105 7.35 -2.42 8.61
C TYR A 105 7.54 -1.49 7.42
N VAL A 106 6.52 -1.38 6.56
CA VAL A 106 6.52 -0.50 5.40
C VAL A 106 5.43 0.54 5.57
N ASP A 107 5.86 1.78 5.65
CA ASP A 107 4.99 2.95 5.72
C ASP A 107 4.96 3.69 4.38
N SER A 108 3.80 3.82 3.81
CA SER A 108 3.59 4.60 2.59
C SER A 108 2.76 5.86 2.80
N LEU A 109 2.44 6.18 4.05
CA LEU A 109 1.64 7.33 4.45
C LEU A 109 2.30 8.15 5.57
N GLY A 110 3.63 8.05 5.71
CA GLY A 110 4.40 8.71 6.76
C GLY A 110 4.14 10.21 6.88
N PHE A 111 3.83 10.88 5.77
CA PHE A 111 3.50 12.31 5.72
C PHE A 111 2.20 12.70 6.46
N MET A 112 1.36 11.75 6.82
CA MET A 112 0.05 12.03 7.45
C MET A 112 0.01 11.76 8.96
N TRP A 113 1.00 11.06 9.52
CA TRP A 113 1.01 10.71 10.93
C TRP A 113 0.99 11.95 11.84
N GLN A 114 0.34 11.82 12.98
CA GLN A 114 0.34 12.80 14.05
C GLN A 114 0.99 12.21 15.30
N PRO A 115 1.45 13.03 16.27
CA PRO A 115 2.01 12.51 17.51
C PRO A 115 1.09 11.55 18.26
N SER A 116 -0.23 11.74 18.14
CA SER A 116 -1.24 10.86 18.75
C SER A 116 -1.34 9.49 18.10
N ASP A 117 -0.90 9.35 16.85
CA ASP A 117 -1.00 8.09 16.09
C ASP A 117 0.16 7.14 16.43
N ILE A 118 1.22 7.65 17.04
CA ILE A 118 2.41 6.89 17.44
C ILE A 118 2.68 7.15 18.93
N PRO A 119 1.93 6.50 19.85
CA PRO A 119 2.11 6.68 21.28
C PRO A 119 3.52 6.30 21.73
N ASP A 120 3.99 6.93 22.80
CA ASP A 120 5.22 6.56 23.50
C ASP A 120 5.25 5.06 23.82
N GLY A 121 6.36 4.39 23.54
CA GLY A 121 6.51 2.96 23.78
C GLY A 121 5.80 2.06 22.76
N SER A 122 5.30 2.63 21.66
CA SER A 122 4.71 1.87 20.57
C SER A 122 5.65 0.76 20.08
N LEU A 123 5.10 -0.43 19.83
CA LEU A 123 5.85 -1.53 19.24
C LEU A 123 6.36 -1.18 17.83
N LEU A 124 5.71 -0.24 17.15
CA LEU A 124 6.12 0.25 15.84
C LEU A 124 7.54 0.82 15.84
N THR A 125 7.98 1.44 16.95
CA THR A 125 9.35 1.97 17.08
C THR A 125 10.40 0.89 17.36
N ARG A 126 9.99 -0.37 17.54
CA ARG A 126 10.84 -1.51 17.88
C ARG A 126 10.89 -2.59 16.79
N VAL A 127 10.30 -2.29 15.63
CA VAL A 127 10.35 -3.22 14.50
C VAL A 127 11.79 -3.45 14.03
N HIS A 128 12.04 -4.61 13.45
CA HIS A 128 13.37 -4.97 12.96
C HIS A 128 13.92 -3.94 11.99
N ARG A 129 13.09 -3.50 11.03
CA ARG A 129 13.37 -2.36 10.13
C ARG A 129 12.08 -1.60 9.84
N TYR A 130 12.21 -0.30 9.80
CA TYR A 130 11.16 0.61 9.38
C TYR A 130 11.52 1.22 8.02
N PHE A 131 10.77 0.90 6.98
CA PHE A 131 10.88 1.50 5.66
C PHE A 131 9.81 2.54 5.47
N ALA A 132 10.18 3.75 5.09
CA ALA A 132 9.23 4.78 4.69
C ALA A 132 9.34 5.03 3.18
N GLN A 133 8.21 4.93 2.49
CA GLN A 133 8.13 5.39 1.11
C GLN A 133 8.29 6.91 1.12
N ASP A 134 9.45 7.39 0.67
CA ASP A 134 9.83 8.80 0.74
C ASP A 134 9.14 9.60 -0.37
N VAL A 135 7.87 9.87 -0.15
CA VAL A 135 7.03 10.70 -1.00
C VAL A 135 6.46 11.81 -0.13
N PHE A 136 6.41 13.02 -0.65
CA PHE A 136 5.86 14.20 0.03
C PHE A 136 6.56 14.56 1.35
N GLY A 137 7.86 14.24 1.49
CA GLY A 137 8.63 14.54 2.69
C GLY A 137 8.31 13.63 3.88
N SER A 138 7.86 12.39 3.60
CA SER A 138 7.50 11.41 4.64
C SER A 138 8.62 11.16 5.63
N VAL A 139 9.86 11.02 5.18
CA VAL A 139 11.01 10.70 6.06
C VAL A 139 11.32 11.86 7.01
N ASP A 140 11.34 13.10 6.49
CA ASP A 140 11.55 14.29 7.32
C ASP A 140 10.43 14.43 8.35
N HIS A 141 9.19 14.19 7.95
CA HIS A 141 8.04 14.25 8.84
C HIS A 141 8.11 13.21 9.97
N LEU A 142 8.41 11.94 9.64
CA LEU A 142 8.60 10.87 10.63
C LEU A 142 9.75 11.17 11.60
N THR A 143 10.85 11.72 11.09
CA THR A 143 11.97 12.15 11.90
C THR A 143 11.56 13.26 12.89
N ALA A 144 10.78 14.24 12.42
CA ALA A 144 10.23 15.29 13.28
C ALA A 144 9.28 14.77 14.38
N LEU A 145 8.62 13.62 14.14
CA LEU A 145 7.81 12.90 15.14
C LEU A 145 8.65 12.04 16.11
N GLY A 146 9.99 12.03 15.97
CA GLY A 146 10.88 11.25 16.83
C GLY A 146 11.05 9.78 16.42
N ILE A 147 10.55 9.38 15.24
CA ILE A 147 10.79 8.04 14.71
C ILE A 147 12.17 8.02 14.07
N THR A 148 13.11 7.35 14.73
CA THR A 148 14.50 7.22 14.27
C THR A 148 14.72 5.88 13.58
N GLY A 149 15.83 5.78 12.80
CA GLY A 149 16.18 4.53 12.14
C GLY A 149 15.30 4.18 10.93
N VAL A 150 14.56 5.16 10.42
CA VAL A 150 13.75 5.01 9.21
C VAL A 150 14.64 4.84 7.99
N THR A 151 14.37 3.84 7.18
CA THR A 151 15.04 3.62 5.89
C THR A 151 14.18 4.19 4.78
N PRO A 152 14.61 5.25 4.08
CA PRO A 152 13.87 5.78 2.95
C PRO A 152 13.88 4.78 1.80
N VAL A 153 12.71 4.63 1.16
CA VAL A 153 12.55 3.85 -0.08
C VAL A 153 11.75 4.65 -1.10
N SER A 154 12.04 4.43 -2.35
CA SER A 154 11.33 5.05 -3.46
C SER A 154 9.89 4.51 -3.63
N GLY A 155 9.21 4.91 -4.70
CA GLY A 155 7.88 4.42 -5.02
C GLY A 155 7.81 2.88 -5.07
N ILE A 156 6.90 2.30 -4.28
CA ILE A 156 6.66 0.86 -4.24
C ILE A 156 5.50 0.52 -5.17
N VAL A 157 5.82 -0.12 -6.28
CA VAL A 157 4.84 -0.59 -7.27
C VAL A 157 5.27 -1.96 -7.81
N ALA A 158 4.32 -2.69 -8.37
CA ALA A 158 4.59 -3.98 -8.96
C ALA A 158 5.66 -3.85 -10.06
N GLU A 159 6.58 -4.80 -10.09
CA GLU A 159 7.49 -4.93 -11.22
C GLU A 159 6.66 -5.09 -12.49
N THR A 160 6.88 -4.23 -13.46
CA THR A 160 6.35 -4.50 -14.79
C THR A 160 7.06 -5.75 -15.25
N ALA A 161 6.35 -6.86 -15.35
CA ALA A 161 6.94 -8.08 -15.88
C ALA A 161 7.77 -7.74 -17.13
N PRO A 162 8.94 -8.36 -17.33
CA PRO A 162 9.69 -8.29 -18.59
C PRO A 162 8.90 -9.05 -19.65
N THR A 163 7.68 -8.65 -19.82
CA THR A 163 6.84 -9.18 -20.89
C THR A 163 7.11 -8.28 -22.05
N GLY A 164 7.54 -8.85 -23.14
CA GLY A 164 7.60 -8.21 -24.45
C GLY A 164 6.25 -7.64 -24.92
N ILE A 165 5.43 -7.16 -24.01
CA ILE A 165 4.33 -6.26 -24.26
C ILE A 165 4.96 -4.87 -24.39
N SER A 166 5.53 -4.61 -25.56
CA SER A 166 5.70 -3.23 -26.00
C SER A 166 4.34 -2.57 -25.80
N PRO A 167 4.24 -1.44 -25.08
CA PRO A 167 2.99 -0.74 -24.95
C PRO A 167 2.50 -0.46 -26.37
N GLY A 168 1.39 -1.09 -26.75
CA GLY A 168 0.72 -0.78 -28.01
C GLY A 168 0.31 0.69 -28.01
N PRO A 169 -0.10 1.26 -29.14
CA PRO A 169 -0.57 2.64 -29.18
C PRO A 169 -1.70 2.81 -28.16
N ARG A 170 -1.61 3.88 -27.35
CA ARG A 170 -2.68 4.20 -26.39
C ARG A 170 -3.98 4.42 -27.14
N SER A 171 -5.06 3.89 -26.60
CA SER A 171 -6.41 4.23 -27.09
C SER A 171 -6.65 5.74 -26.91
N VAL A 172 -7.08 6.41 -27.93
CA VAL A 172 -7.43 7.86 -27.84
C VAL A 172 -8.80 8.09 -27.18
N ARG A 173 -9.55 7.04 -26.87
CA ARG A 173 -10.94 7.13 -26.40
C ARG A 173 -11.23 6.40 -25.11
N ARG A 174 -10.42 5.43 -24.70
CA ARG A 174 -10.71 4.64 -23.50
C ARG A 174 -10.07 5.25 -22.26
N LEU A 175 -10.87 5.58 -21.26
CA LEU A 175 -10.44 6.03 -19.95
C LEU A 175 -10.56 4.88 -18.94
N LEU A 176 -9.52 4.65 -18.16
CA LEU A 176 -9.55 3.72 -17.04
C LEU A 176 -10.04 4.46 -15.79
N VAL A 177 -11.18 4.05 -15.28
CA VAL A 177 -11.73 4.57 -14.01
C VAL A 177 -11.38 3.61 -12.89
N GLN A 178 -10.59 4.04 -11.92
CA GLN A 178 -10.21 3.23 -10.77
C GLN A 178 -11.00 3.66 -9.53
N LEU A 179 -11.95 2.83 -9.13
CA LEU A 179 -12.79 2.99 -7.94
C LEU A 179 -12.48 1.94 -6.85
N GLY A 180 -11.30 1.31 -6.93
CA GLY A 180 -10.84 0.41 -5.89
C GLY A 180 -10.58 1.15 -4.58
N GLY A 181 -10.78 0.47 -3.45
CA GLY A 181 -10.53 1.06 -2.15
C GLY A 181 -11.73 1.74 -1.50
N LEU A 182 -12.95 1.42 -1.94
CA LEU A 182 -14.19 1.90 -1.32
C LEU A 182 -14.40 1.39 0.11
N SER A 183 -13.65 0.39 0.54
CA SER A 183 -13.63 -0.07 1.91
C SER A 183 -12.82 0.91 2.76
N ASN A 184 -13.53 1.67 3.59
CA ASN A 184 -12.93 2.55 4.58
C ASN A 184 -13.23 1.98 5.98
N PRO A 185 -12.26 1.91 6.91
CA PRO A 185 -12.51 1.54 8.31
C PRO A 185 -13.60 2.38 8.99
N ALA A 186 -13.85 3.60 8.50
CA ALA A 186 -14.91 4.49 9.00
C ALA A 186 -16.35 4.04 8.65
N GLY A 187 -16.53 2.93 7.93
CA GLY A 187 -17.84 2.33 7.68
C GLY A 187 -18.26 2.20 6.21
N ARG A 188 -19.19 1.29 5.95
CA ARG A 188 -19.71 1.00 4.60
C ARG A 188 -20.50 2.16 3.98
N SER A 189 -21.17 2.95 4.79
CA SER A 189 -21.99 4.07 4.33
C SER A 189 -21.17 5.16 3.61
N SER A 190 -19.93 5.37 3.98
CA SER A 190 -19.07 6.35 3.30
C SER A 190 -18.72 5.93 1.86
N GLY A 191 -18.63 4.64 1.59
CA GLY A 191 -18.39 4.09 0.26
C GLY A 191 -19.57 4.32 -0.70
N GLU A 192 -20.80 4.20 -0.22
CA GLU A 192 -22.02 4.42 -1.01
C GLU A 192 -22.18 5.88 -1.42
N VAL A 193 -21.98 6.79 -0.47
CA VAL A 193 -22.01 8.24 -0.71
C VAL A 193 -20.95 8.64 -1.74
N TYR A 194 -19.73 8.15 -1.58
CA TYR A 194 -18.67 8.43 -2.54
C TYR A 194 -18.97 7.88 -3.93
N LEU A 195 -19.54 6.67 -4.03
CA LEU A 195 -19.95 6.11 -5.31
C LEU A 195 -21.04 6.93 -5.99
N ALA A 196 -22.01 7.46 -5.24
CA ALA A 196 -23.05 8.33 -5.79
C ALA A 196 -22.42 9.59 -6.41
N LEU A 197 -21.47 10.23 -5.70
CA LEU A 197 -20.72 11.39 -6.20
C LEU A 197 -19.93 11.02 -7.47
N ALA A 198 -19.10 9.97 -7.41
CA ALA A 198 -18.29 9.54 -8.54
C ALA A 198 -19.16 9.15 -9.75
N ALA A 199 -20.25 8.44 -9.55
CA ALA A 199 -21.17 8.06 -10.62
C ALA A 199 -21.82 9.29 -11.29
N GLY A 200 -22.19 10.31 -10.53
CA GLY A 200 -22.70 11.57 -11.06
C GLY A 200 -21.68 12.26 -11.97
N LEU A 201 -20.43 12.40 -11.50
CA LEU A 201 -19.34 13.01 -12.27
C LEU A 201 -19.01 12.22 -13.54
N LEU A 202 -18.92 10.89 -13.42
CA LEU A 202 -18.63 10.00 -14.56
C LEU A 202 -19.77 9.98 -15.59
N THR A 203 -21.04 10.06 -15.14
CA THR A 203 -22.19 10.16 -16.03
C THR A 203 -22.15 11.46 -16.84
N ALA A 204 -21.80 12.58 -16.20
CA ALA A 204 -21.66 13.86 -16.88
C ALA A 204 -20.48 13.85 -17.87
N LEU A 205 -19.36 13.17 -17.56
CA LEU A 205 -18.23 12.97 -18.47
C LEU A 205 -18.54 12.03 -19.65
N ARG A 206 -19.47 11.08 -19.48
CA ARG A 206 -19.82 10.07 -20.52
C ARG A 206 -20.40 10.66 -21.80
N HIS A 207 -20.88 11.89 -21.79
CA HIS A 207 -21.35 12.60 -23.00
C HIS A 207 -20.19 13.02 -23.93
N ASP A 208 -18.95 12.81 -23.53
CA ASP A 208 -17.76 13.00 -24.33
C ASP A 208 -17.43 11.75 -25.18
N PRO A 209 -16.49 11.84 -26.15
CA PRO A 209 -16.14 10.71 -27.01
C PRO A 209 -15.43 9.56 -26.28
N TYR A 210 -15.39 9.58 -24.96
CA TYR A 210 -14.66 8.60 -24.16
C TYR A 210 -15.50 7.39 -23.76
N GLU A 211 -14.88 6.23 -23.85
CA GLU A 211 -15.38 4.96 -23.31
C GLU A 211 -14.78 4.75 -21.91
N LEU A 212 -15.63 4.47 -20.92
CA LEU A 212 -15.18 4.24 -19.56
C LEU A 212 -14.97 2.74 -19.29
N SER A 213 -13.74 2.36 -18.91
CA SER A 213 -13.41 1.05 -18.39
C SER A 213 -13.30 1.14 -16.88
N ILE A 214 -14.27 0.61 -16.14
CA ILE A 214 -14.37 0.80 -14.69
C ILE A 214 -13.79 -0.40 -13.96
N ALA A 215 -12.76 -0.15 -13.15
CA ALA A 215 -12.14 -1.09 -12.24
C ALA A 215 -12.61 -0.82 -10.80
N MET A 216 -13.07 -1.86 -10.09
CA MET A 216 -13.58 -1.76 -8.74
C MET A 216 -13.28 -3.04 -7.96
N ASN A 217 -13.22 -2.98 -6.63
CA ASN A 217 -13.06 -4.15 -5.78
C ASN A 217 -14.38 -4.95 -5.68
N ARG A 218 -14.28 -6.22 -5.25
CA ARG A 218 -15.42 -7.14 -5.19
C ARG A 218 -16.53 -6.63 -4.26
N ALA A 219 -16.18 -6.01 -3.14
CA ALA A 219 -17.15 -5.42 -2.21
C ALA A 219 -18.01 -4.34 -2.88
N GLY A 220 -17.47 -3.66 -3.89
CA GLY A 220 -18.21 -2.71 -4.71
C GLY A 220 -19.14 -3.33 -5.74
N GLY A 221 -19.09 -4.64 -5.97
CA GLY A 221 -19.94 -5.34 -6.94
C GLY A 221 -21.43 -5.39 -6.58
N THR A 222 -21.81 -5.02 -5.35
CA THR A 222 -23.19 -4.83 -4.91
C THR A 222 -23.75 -3.44 -5.25
N PHE A 223 -22.89 -2.51 -5.66
CA PHE A 223 -23.28 -1.15 -6.01
C PHE A 223 -23.62 -1.05 -7.49
N SER A 224 -24.79 -0.50 -7.76
CA SER A 224 -25.19 -0.20 -9.14
C SER A 224 -24.54 1.10 -9.60
N LEU A 225 -23.74 1.02 -10.64
CA LEU A 225 -23.21 2.20 -11.34
C LEU A 225 -24.22 2.74 -12.39
N GLY A 226 -25.46 2.25 -12.34
CA GLY A 226 -26.54 2.70 -13.22
C GLY A 226 -26.15 2.56 -14.71
N SER A 227 -26.30 3.65 -15.45
CA SER A 227 -26.03 3.69 -16.90
C SER A 227 -24.54 3.60 -17.27
N LEU A 228 -23.61 3.65 -16.30
CA LEU A 228 -22.15 3.61 -16.58
C LEU A 228 -21.63 2.22 -16.99
N GLY A 229 -22.44 1.18 -16.84
CA GLY A 229 -22.07 -0.19 -17.20
C GLY A 229 -21.54 -1.00 -16.02
N GLN A 230 -20.88 -2.13 -16.33
CA GLN A 230 -20.36 -3.05 -15.32
C GLN A 230 -18.94 -2.68 -14.91
N ALA A 231 -18.71 -2.62 -13.60
CA ALA A 231 -17.37 -2.58 -13.05
C ALA A 231 -16.73 -3.99 -13.06
N ARG A 232 -15.43 -4.02 -13.27
CA ARG A 232 -14.63 -5.26 -13.26
C ARG A 232 -13.62 -5.23 -12.13
N GLN A 233 -13.43 -6.36 -11.48
CA GLN A 233 -12.26 -6.54 -10.61
C GLN A 233 -11.07 -6.89 -11.51
N LEU A 234 -10.01 -6.10 -11.43
CA LEU A 234 -8.78 -6.34 -12.16
C LEU A 234 -7.71 -6.91 -11.22
N SER A 235 -6.97 -7.91 -11.70
CA SER A 235 -5.69 -8.27 -11.09
C SER A 235 -4.69 -7.14 -11.25
N GLY A 236 -3.61 -7.11 -10.45
CA GLY A 236 -2.55 -6.11 -10.63
C GLY A 236 -1.97 -6.11 -12.06
N ARG A 237 -1.85 -7.29 -12.66
CA ARG A 237 -1.38 -7.46 -14.05
C ARG A 237 -2.36 -6.89 -15.09
N ASP A 238 -3.66 -7.14 -14.89
CA ASP A 238 -4.68 -6.64 -15.82
C ASP A 238 -4.85 -5.14 -15.68
N PHE A 239 -4.79 -4.61 -14.43
CA PHE A 239 -4.78 -3.18 -14.19
C PHE A 239 -3.61 -2.50 -14.92
N HIS A 240 -2.40 -3.05 -14.79
CA HIS A 240 -1.24 -2.51 -15.50
C HIS A 240 -1.41 -2.53 -17.01
N ARG A 241 -1.98 -3.62 -17.58
CA ARG A 241 -2.26 -3.70 -19.01
C ARG A 241 -3.24 -2.61 -19.47
N GLU A 242 -4.31 -2.39 -18.73
CA GLU A 242 -5.25 -1.30 -19.01
C GLU A 242 -4.56 0.07 -18.91
N LEU A 243 -3.75 0.28 -17.86
CA LEU A 243 -3.03 1.51 -17.59
C LEU A 243 -2.10 1.95 -18.72
N VAL A 244 -1.36 1.01 -19.32
CA VAL A 244 -0.41 1.34 -20.41
C VAL A 244 -1.09 1.53 -21.77
N THR A 245 -2.35 1.15 -21.90
CA THR A 245 -3.10 1.22 -23.17
C THR A 245 -4.25 2.23 -23.18
N CYS A 246 -4.69 2.75 -22.03
CA CYS A 246 -5.77 3.74 -21.96
C CYS A 246 -5.31 5.16 -22.33
N ALA A 247 -6.25 6.03 -22.68
CA ALA A 247 -6.00 7.45 -22.95
C ALA A 247 -5.64 8.23 -21.67
N GLY A 248 -6.19 7.81 -20.55
CA GLY A 248 -5.97 8.41 -19.25
C GLY A 248 -6.65 7.64 -18.13
N VAL A 249 -6.33 7.99 -16.90
CA VAL A 249 -6.88 7.39 -15.68
C VAL A 249 -7.68 8.41 -14.90
N LEU A 250 -8.87 8.02 -14.44
CA LEU A 250 -9.65 8.74 -13.44
C LEU A 250 -9.65 7.93 -12.15
N SER A 251 -9.19 8.49 -11.07
CA SER A 251 -9.31 7.86 -9.75
C SER A 251 -9.26 8.87 -8.62
N SER A 252 -9.78 8.49 -7.46
CA SER A 252 -9.45 9.22 -6.24
C SER A 252 -7.93 9.22 -6.02
N PRO A 253 -7.37 10.28 -5.40
CA PRO A 253 -5.93 10.48 -5.30
C PRO A 253 -5.25 9.50 -4.33
N GLY A 254 -5.19 8.23 -4.71
CA GLY A 254 -4.49 7.20 -3.95
C GLY A 254 -3.01 7.16 -4.29
N MET A 255 -2.13 7.09 -3.28
CA MET A 255 -0.68 7.09 -3.44
C MET A 255 -0.19 6.03 -4.43
N THR A 256 -0.68 4.80 -4.30
CA THR A 256 -0.25 3.70 -5.19
C THR A 256 -0.62 3.98 -6.64
N THR A 257 -1.86 4.40 -6.90
CA THR A 257 -2.31 4.73 -8.26
C THR A 257 -1.52 5.90 -8.85
N LEU A 258 -1.22 6.94 -8.06
CA LEU A 258 -0.40 8.06 -8.51
C LEU A 258 1.01 7.61 -8.92
N ILE A 259 1.64 6.73 -8.15
CA ILE A 259 2.97 6.18 -8.48
C ILE A 259 2.88 5.32 -9.76
N GLU A 260 1.87 4.48 -9.89
CA GLU A 260 1.67 3.62 -11.06
C GLU A 260 1.43 4.44 -12.34
N VAL A 261 0.60 5.48 -12.29
CA VAL A 261 0.35 6.35 -13.45
C VAL A 261 1.56 7.22 -13.80
N SER A 262 2.29 7.72 -12.78
CA SER A 262 3.54 8.45 -12.98
C SER A 262 4.58 7.58 -13.69
N ARG A 263 4.80 6.36 -13.20
CA ARG A 263 5.70 5.37 -13.82
C ARG A 263 5.30 5.01 -15.24
N ALA A 264 4.00 4.78 -15.46
CA ALA A 264 3.46 4.44 -16.78
C ALA A 264 3.38 5.65 -17.73
N LYS A 265 3.70 6.86 -17.23
CA LYS A 265 3.53 8.12 -17.97
C LYS A 265 2.12 8.25 -18.55
N CYS A 266 1.09 7.89 -17.74
CA CYS A 266 -0.30 7.93 -18.14
C CYS A 266 -0.94 9.25 -17.69
N PRO A 267 -1.72 9.94 -18.55
CA PRO A 267 -2.51 11.09 -18.14
C PRO A 267 -3.44 10.75 -16.99
N TYR A 268 -3.61 11.69 -16.05
CA TYR A 268 -4.37 11.45 -14.83
C TYR A 268 -5.32 12.59 -14.51
N VAL A 269 -6.55 12.24 -14.20
CA VAL A 269 -7.58 13.16 -13.73
C VAL A 269 -8.03 12.71 -12.34
N PRO A 270 -7.81 13.52 -11.31
CA PRO A 270 -8.24 13.17 -9.96
C PRO A 270 -9.77 13.25 -9.83
N LEU A 271 -10.37 12.20 -9.27
CA LEU A 271 -11.71 12.24 -8.69
C LEU A 271 -11.65 12.86 -7.29
N PRO A 272 -12.77 13.29 -6.69
CA PRO A 272 -12.79 13.78 -5.31
C PRO A 272 -12.14 12.80 -4.32
N PRO A 273 -11.53 13.30 -3.23
CA PRO A 273 -10.99 12.48 -2.16
C PRO A 273 -12.08 11.65 -1.45
N GLN A 274 -11.76 10.40 -1.12
CA GLN A 274 -12.64 9.51 -0.33
C GLN A 274 -12.36 9.60 1.18
N ASN A 275 -11.16 10.01 1.56
CA ASN A 275 -10.67 10.00 2.93
C ASN A 275 -9.60 11.07 3.13
N TRP A 276 -9.20 11.25 4.40
CA TRP A 276 -8.26 12.30 4.77
C TRP A 276 -6.89 12.18 4.11
N SER A 277 -6.34 10.98 3.98
CA SER A 277 -5.03 10.80 3.31
C SER A 277 -5.06 11.30 1.86
N GLN A 278 -6.18 11.09 1.16
CA GLN A 278 -6.37 11.56 -0.21
C GLN A 278 -6.57 13.09 -0.28
N VAL A 279 -7.16 13.71 0.75
CA VAL A 279 -7.19 15.18 0.88
C VAL A 279 -5.78 15.74 1.00
N LEU A 280 -4.93 15.12 1.84
CA LEU A 280 -3.53 15.55 2.00
C LEU A 280 -2.72 15.37 0.72
N ILE A 281 -2.89 14.24 0.03
CA ILE A 281 -2.28 14.00 -1.29
C ILE A 281 -2.71 15.08 -2.28
N SER A 282 -4.02 15.40 -2.34
CA SER A 282 -4.54 16.44 -3.23
C SER A 282 -3.95 17.81 -2.90
N ARG A 283 -3.83 18.14 -1.61
CA ARG A 283 -3.17 19.40 -1.16
C ARG A 283 -1.71 19.47 -1.59
N HIS A 284 -1.00 18.34 -1.51
CA HIS A 284 0.39 18.28 -1.96
C HIS A 284 0.46 18.47 -3.49
N MET A 285 -0.37 17.76 -4.24
CA MET A 285 -0.43 17.86 -5.71
C MET A 285 -0.83 19.26 -6.17
N ALA A 286 -1.75 19.95 -5.49
CA ALA A 286 -2.11 21.34 -5.80
C ALA A 286 -0.93 22.31 -5.69
N ARG A 287 -0.03 22.12 -4.74
CA ARG A 287 1.16 22.95 -4.57
C ARG A 287 2.22 22.75 -5.66
N HIS A 288 2.27 21.57 -6.26
CA HIS A 288 3.33 21.17 -7.19
C HIS A 288 2.84 20.99 -8.63
N SER A 289 1.53 20.88 -8.83
CA SER A 289 0.89 20.79 -10.14
C SER A 289 0.33 22.13 -10.56
N ARG A 290 0.42 22.44 -11.86
CA ARG A 290 -0.19 23.64 -12.44
C ARG A 290 -1.64 23.39 -12.90
N LEU A 291 -2.22 22.23 -12.60
CA LEU A 291 -3.59 21.89 -12.97
C LEU A 291 -4.57 22.44 -11.94
N GLY A 292 -5.43 23.38 -12.36
CA GLY A 292 -6.46 23.98 -11.50
C GLY A 292 -7.47 22.98 -10.93
N ILE A 293 -7.56 21.76 -11.49
CA ILE A 293 -8.43 20.71 -10.95
C ILE A 293 -8.04 20.29 -9.53
N TRP A 294 -6.75 20.32 -9.17
CA TRP A 294 -6.33 20.00 -7.82
C TRP A 294 -6.78 21.04 -6.79
N ASP A 295 -6.65 22.34 -7.14
CA ASP A 295 -7.13 23.44 -6.29
C ASP A 295 -8.64 23.40 -6.13
N PHE A 296 -9.37 23.11 -7.21
CA PHE A 296 -10.80 22.92 -7.18
C PHE A 296 -11.23 21.77 -6.26
N LEU A 297 -10.55 20.62 -6.35
CA LEU A 297 -10.89 19.46 -5.53
C LEU A 297 -10.63 19.66 -4.05
N ILE A 298 -9.61 20.42 -3.64
CA ILE A 298 -9.30 20.62 -2.21
C ILE A 298 -10.18 21.68 -1.56
N GLY A 299 -10.78 22.59 -2.34
CA GLY A 299 -11.60 23.70 -1.83
C GLY A 299 -12.67 23.26 -0.85
N PRO A 300 -13.56 22.31 -1.20
CA PRO A 300 -14.61 21.83 -0.29
C PRO A 300 -14.10 21.24 1.03
N TYR A 301 -12.90 20.66 1.03
CA TYR A 301 -12.30 19.99 2.21
C TYR A 301 -11.44 20.92 3.08
N ALA A 302 -11.45 22.23 2.80
CA ALA A 302 -10.69 23.20 3.59
C ALA A 302 -11.16 23.27 5.06
N THR A 303 -12.42 22.93 5.32
CA THR A 303 -13.05 22.94 6.64
C THR A 303 -12.78 21.70 7.49
N VAL A 304 -12.16 20.65 6.93
CA VAL A 304 -11.84 19.43 7.69
C VAL A 304 -10.80 19.77 8.75
N ASP A 305 -11.14 19.46 10.01
CA ASP A 305 -10.21 19.65 11.13
C ASP A 305 -9.06 18.63 11.06
N ALA A 306 -7.88 19.10 10.68
CA ALA A 306 -6.69 18.28 10.56
C ALA A 306 -6.22 17.65 11.88
N ARG A 307 -6.64 18.21 13.03
CA ARG A 307 -6.26 17.73 14.37
C ARG A 307 -7.26 16.75 14.97
N ALA A 308 -8.42 16.60 14.34
CA ALA A 308 -9.43 15.66 14.81
C ALA A 308 -8.92 14.21 14.71
N PRO A 309 -9.47 13.29 15.53
CA PRO A 309 -9.24 11.85 15.36
C PRO A 309 -9.62 11.37 13.95
N GLU A 310 -8.96 10.31 13.46
CA GLU A 310 -9.15 9.82 12.08
C GLU A 310 -10.62 9.50 11.75
N ALA A 311 -11.36 8.90 12.70
CA ALA A 311 -12.79 8.63 12.52
C ALA A 311 -13.62 9.90 12.29
N GLN A 312 -13.31 10.99 12.99
CA GLN A 312 -13.99 12.27 12.82
C GLN A 312 -13.63 12.92 11.48
N LYS A 313 -12.35 12.89 11.08
CA LYS A 313 -11.92 13.36 9.76
C LYS A 313 -12.64 12.60 8.66
N ALA A 314 -12.74 11.28 8.79
CA ALA A 314 -13.45 10.44 7.83
C ALA A 314 -14.94 10.79 7.73
N ALA A 315 -15.61 11.06 8.85
CA ALA A 315 -17.00 11.52 8.88
C ALA A 315 -17.15 12.87 8.16
N GLN A 316 -16.31 13.86 8.47
CA GLN A 316 -16.33 15.18 7.81
C GLN A 316 -16.14 15.08 6.29
N VAL A 317 -15.19 14.25 5.83
CA VAL A 317 -15.00 13.99 4.39
C VAL A 317 -16.24 13.34 3.78
N GLY A 318 -16.87 12.41 4.48
CA GLY A 318 -18.13 11.78 4.04
C GLY A 318 -19.28 12.76 3.88
N GLU A 319 -19.48 13.66 4.85
CA GLU A 319 -20.51 14.72 4.81
C GLU A 319 -20.27 15.68 3.64
N ILE A 320 -19.04 16.08 3.40
CA ILE A 320 -18.67 16.90 2.23
C ILE A 320 -19.01 16.17 0.94
N ASN A 321 -18.59 14.90 0.78
CA ASN A 321 -18.92 14.10 -0.39
C ASN A 321 -20.44 13.98 -0.62
N GLN A 322 -21.20 13.84 0.45
CA GLN A 322 -22.66 13.81 0.39
C GLN A 322 -23.25 15.12 -0.13
N SER A 323 -22.74 16.25 0.34
CA SER A 323 -23.19 17.57 -0.13
C SER A 323 -22.87 17.82 -1.60
N LEU A 324 -21.74 17.31 -2.08
CA LEU A 324 -21.31 17.45 -3.46
C LEU A 324 -22.06 16.52 -4.44
N ALA A 325 -22.57 15.38 -3.97
CA ALA A 325 -23.20 14.37 -4.83
C ALA A 325 -24.45 14.85 -5.58
N GLY A 326 -25.13 15.88 -5.08
CA GLY A 326 -26.30 16.50 -5.75
C GLY A 326 -26.04 17.89 -6.33
N ASP A 327 -24.82 18.39 -6.21
CA ASP A 327 -24.47 19.74 -6.65
C ASP A 327 -24.17 19.75 -8.16
N THR A 328 -25.09 20.31 -8.94
CA THR A 328 -24.95 20.43 -10.40
C THR A 328 -23.90 21.46 -10.80
N GLY A 329 -23.70 22.52 -10.00
CA GLY A 329 -22.65 23.50 -10.22
C GLY A 329 -21.27 22.92 -10.06
N TYR A 330 -21.07 22.14 -8.97
CA TYR A 330 -19.83 21.39 -8.74
C TYR A 330 -19.57 20.40 -9.87
N THR A 331 -20.59 19.62 -10.27
CA THR A 331 -20.48 18.65 -11.36
C THR A 331 -20.05 19.30 -12.68
N THR A 332 -20.68 20.41 -13.05
CA THR A 332 -20.35 21.15 -14.29
C THR A 332 -18.91 21.65 -14.26
N ALA A 333 -18.51 22.33 -13.19
CA ALA A 333 -17.15 22.85 -13.02
C ALA A 333 -16.09 21.74 -13.03
N TYR A 334 -16.37 20.60 -12.36
CA TYR A 334 -15.48 19.44 -12.38
C TYR A 334 -15.28 18.90 -13.80
N VAL A 335 -16.39 18.73 -14.56
CA VAL A 335 -16.33 18.18 -15.92
C VAL A 335 -15.48 19.05 -16.84
N ASP A 336 -15.62 20.36 -16.76
CA ASP A 336 -14.84 21.29 -17.57
C ASP A 336 -13.33 21.23 -17.23
N LEU A 337 -13.00 21.16 -15.94
CA LEU A 337 -11.61 20.99 -15.49
C LEU A 337 -11.05 19.62 -15.87
N ALA A 338 -11.85 18.56 -15.77
CA ALA A 338 -11.45 17.20 -16.16
C ALA A 338 -11.17 17.11 -17.66
N ARG A 339 -11.98 17.74 -18.52
CA ARG A 339 -11.75 17.84 -19.96
C ARG A 339 -10.45 18.57 -20.27
N THR A 340 -10.21 19.68 -19.59
CA THR A 340 -8.96 20.44 -19.73
C THR A 340 -7.75 19.58 -19.35
N ALA A 341 -7.81 18.87 -18.22
CA ALA A 341 -6.74 18.00 -17.77
C ALA A 341 -6.47 16.83 -18.74
N LEU A 342 -7.53 16.25 -19.34
CA LEU A 342 -7.40 15.20 -20.36
C LEU A 342 -6.77 15.76 -21.65
N ALA A 343 -7.20 16.95 -22.10
CA ALA A 343 -6.67 17.58 -23.31
C ALA A 343 -5.18 17.96 -23.15
N GLU A 344 -4.77 18.36 -21.96
CA GLU A 344 -3.37 18.64 -21.63
C GLU A 344 -2.52 17.38 -21.45
N ALA A 345 -3.16 16.21 -21.34
CA ALA A 345 -2.52 14.91 -21.15
C ALA A 345 -1.46 14.89 -20.02
N ARG A 346 -1.74 15.57 -18.92
CA ARG A 346 -0.79 15.74 -17.81
C ARG A 346 -0.60 14.45 -17.02
N VAL A 347 0.67 14.12 -16.82
CA VAL A 347 1.10 13.02 -15.98
C VAL A 347 1.45 13.57 -14.59
N PRO A 348 0.97 12.98 -13.48
CA PRO A 348 1.37 13.40 -12.15
C PRO A 348 2.85 13.09 -11.94
N ASP A 349 3.58 14.04 -11.36
CA ASP A 349 4.95 13.83 -10.92
C ASP A 349 4.95 13.59 -9.41
N VAL A 350 5.30 12.38 -9.01
CA VAL A 350 5.43 11.98 -7.59
C VAL A 350 6.86 11.59 -7.25
N GLY A 351 7.80 11.94 -8.11
CA GLY A 351 9.21 11.59 -7.97
C GLY A 351 9.54 10.18 -8.50
N ALA A 352 10.77 10.02 -8.90
CA ALA A 352 11.40 8.75 -9.27
C ALA A 352 12.62 8.53 -8.35
N PRO A 353 13.14 7.32 -8.19
CA PRO A 353 12.83 6.05 -8.88
C PRO A 353 11.59 5.33 -8.34
N PHE A 354 11.29 4.15 -8.91
CA PHE A 354 10.14 3.29 -8.56
C PHE A 354 10.61 1.86 -8.24
N ASP A 355 11.73 1.73 -7.56
CA ASP A 355 12.39 0.47 -7.22
C ASP A 355 12.21 0.07 -5.74
N GLY A 356 11.36 0.77 -5.00
CA GLY A 356 11.15 0.55 -3.57
C GLY A 356 10.81 -0.89 -3.20
N ALA A 357 10.07 -1.62 -4.06
CA ALA A 357 9.78 -3.03 -3.84
C ALA A 357 11.05 -3.88 -3.82
N HIS A 358 12.00 -3.64 -4.73
CA HIS A 358 13.28 -4.33 -4.79
C HIS A 358 14.18 -3.99 -3.59
N VAL A 359 14.23 -2.72 -3.19
CA VAL A 359 15.04 -2.27 -2.04
C VAL A 359 14.57 -2.95 -0.76
N VAL A 360 13.27 -2.97 -0.51
CA VAL A 360 12.69 -3.65 0.67
C VAL A 360 12.95 -5.15 0.61
N ALA A 361 12.65 -5.79 -0.51
CA ALA A 361 12.82 -7.23 -0.68
C ALA A 361 14.29 -7.67 -0.51
N ALA A 362 15.23 -6.96 -1.13
CA ALA A 362 16.66 -7.22 -1.00
C ALA A 362 17.12 -7.11 0.47
N SER A 363 16.66 -6.08 1.17
CA SER A 363 16.98 -5.89 2.58
C SER A 363 16.48 -7.06 3.46
N ILE A 364 15.26 -7.52 3.25
CA ILE A 364 14.69 -8.67 3.97
C ILE A 364 15.49 -9.95 3.65
N ALA A 365 15.75 -10.20 2.37
CA ALA A 365 16.46 -11.40 1.93
C ALA A 365 17.90 -11.45 2.49
N ASP A 366 18.61 -10.34 2.47
CA ASP A 366 19.96 -10.22 3.03
C ASP A 366 20.01 -10.54 4.52
N ASP A 367 19.05 -10.05 5.29
CA ASP A 367 18.98 -10.30 6.73
C ASP A 367 18.64 -11.78 7.02
N LEU A 368 17.73 -12.38 6.24
CA LEU A 368 17.39 -13.80 6.36
C LEU A 368 18.59 -14.70 6.03
N ILE A 369 19.34 -14.40 4.98
CA ILE A 369 20.53 -15.17 4.58
C ILE A 369 21.64 -15.02 5.65
N LYS A 370 21.89 -13.83 6.14
CA LYS A 370 22.92 -13.57 7.17
C LYS A 370 22.55 -14.21 8.52
N GLY A 371 21.27 -14.22 8.87
CA GLY A 371 20.73 -14.85 10.07
C GLY A 371 20.98 -16.35 10.09
N THR A 372 20.78 -17.04 8.96
CA THR A 372 21.07 -18.48 8.83
C THR A 372 22.56 -18.82 8.95
N SER A 373 23.45 -17.94 8.49
CA SER A 373 24.90 -18.13 8.56
C SER A 373 25.47 -17.96 9.97
N ARG A 374 24.83 -17.19 10.85
CA ARG A 374 25.23 -17.01 12.25
C ARG A 374 24.83 -18.18 13.13
N CYS A 375 23.71 -18.83 12.90
CA CYS A 375 23.27 -20.01 13.64
C CYS A 375 24.15 -21.24 13.37
N GLY A 376 24.82 -21.34 12.22
CA GLY A 376 25.69 -22.45 11.85
C GLY A 376 27.14 -22.38 12.40
N ARG A 377 27.56 -21.26 12.99
CA ARG A 377 28.94 -21.09 13.52
C ARG A 377 29.07 -21.13 15.04
N GLY A 378 28.02 -21.38 15.77
CA GLY A 378 28.02 -21.36 17.23
C GLY A 378 28.05 -22.74 17.87
N SER A 379 29.07 -23.59 17.63
CA SER A 379 29.53 -24.62 18.58
C SER A 379 30.79 -25.35 18.06
N ARG A 380 31.90 -24.65 17.97
CA ARG A 380 33.22 -25.26 18.19
C ARG A 380 33.82 -24.58 19.40
N THR A 381 33.36 -25.05 20.56
CA THR A 381 34.12 -24.85 21.82
C THR A 381 35.39 -25.68 21.70
N GLU A 382 36.51 -25.00 21.43
CA GLU A 382 37.83 -25.59 21.67
C GLU A 382 37.93 -25.90 23.15
N LEU A 383 37.89 -27.19 23.48
CA LEU A 383 38.38 -27.72 24.75
C LEU A 383 39.88 -27.36 24.83
N LYS A 384 40.20 -26.26 25.51
CA LYS A 384 41.56 -26.00 25.96
C LYS A 384 41.85 -26.95 27.12
N ASP A 385 42.70 -27.89 26.81
CA ASP A 385 43.41 -28.75 27.79
C ASP A 385 44.16 -27.82 28.78
N HIS A 386 43.68 -27.80 30.01
CA HIS A 386 44.40 -27.23 31.14
C HIS A 386 45.39 -28.28 31.65
N GLY A 387 46.61 -28.24 31.10
CA GLY A 387 47.76 -28.92 31.69
C GLY A 387 48.00 -28.40 33.10
N THR A 388 48.05 -29.31 34.02
CA THR A 388 48.41 -29.19 35.42
C THR A 388 49.86 -28.67 35.55
N PRO A 389 50.14 -27.62 36.33
CA PRO A 389 51.54 -27.32 36.71
C PRO A 389 51.85 -28.18 37.93
N THR A 390 52.79 -29.13 37.76
CA THR A 390 53.57 -29.73 38.83
C THR A 390 54.45 -28.67 39.46
N GLY A 391 54.44 -28.63 40.78
CA GLY A 391 55.26 -27.73 41.58
C GLY A 391 56.76 -28.03 41.53
N GLU A 392 57.50 -27.07 42.02
CA GLU A 392 58.62 -27.30 42.96
C GLU A 392 59.32 -25.95 43.24
N LEU A 393 59.50 -25.71 44.56
CA LEU A 393 60.38 -24.81 45.31
C LEU A 393 59.96 -23.34 45.43
#